data_e8deef128c8b4fdf182c0ce5a8958bf2
#
_entry.id   e8deef128c8b4fdf182c0ce5a8958bf2
#
_cell.length_a   1.000
_cell.length_b   1.000
_cell.length_c   1.000
_cell.angle_alpha   90.00
_cell.angle_beta   90.00
_cell.angle_gamma   90.00
#
_symmetry.space_group_name_H-M   'P 1'
#
loop_
_entity.id
_entity.type
_entity.pdbx_description
1 polymer ?
#
loop_
_entity_poly.entity_id
_entity_poly.type
_entity_poly.pdbx_seq_one_letter_code
_entity_poly.pdbx_strand_id
1 'polypeptide(L)'
;MSSIHIEQNGMTRTLSVPADETLLSALRRAGYSIPAACGGKGRCGKCRVPVNGVPRLACRVYPADGDTVTLPESAGGAILTRTLPPPACQPGRTGCAAAVDLGTTTVVARLYDLASGAE
;
A
#
# COMPACT_ATOMS: atom_id res chain seq x y z
N MET A 1 -0.06 -27.33 -6.09
CA MET A 1 -0.37 -25.94 -6.45
C MET A 1 -1.86 -25.69 -6.27
N SER A 2 -2.21 -24.66 -5.57
CA SER A 2 -3.60 -24.25 -5.36
C SER A 2 -3.90 -23.02 -6.23
N SER A 3 -5.05 -22.99 -6.88
CA SER A 3 -5.51 -21.84 -7.65
C SER A 3 -6.50 -21.05 -6.79
N ILE A 4 -6.17 -19.80 -6.49
CA ILE A 4 -7.03 -18.91 -5.71
C ILE A 4 -7.57 -17.78 -6.56
N HIS A 5 -8.71 -17.25 -6.18
CA HIS A 5 -9.33 -16.10 -6.82
C HIS A 5 -9.11 -14.85 -5.99
N ILE A 6 -8.58 -13.81 -6.60
CA ILE A 6 -8.36 -12.52 -5.95
C ILE A 6 -9.37 -11.53 -6.50
N GLU A 7 -10.22 -11.01 -5.64
CA GLU A 7 -11.21 -10.00 -5.96
C GLU A 7 -10.71 -8.62 -5.47
N GLN A 8 -10.57 -7.69 -6.41
CA GLN A 8 -10.22 -6.30 -6.13
C GLN A 8 -10.86 -5.38 -7.15
N ASN A 9 -11.49 -4.31 -6.72
CA ASN A 9 -12.13 -3.30 -7.59
C ASN A 9 -13.13 -3.91 -8.59
N GLY A 10 -13.89 -4.92 -8.19
CA GLY A 10 -14.82 -5.61 -9.06
C GLY A 10 -14.18 -6.51 -10.12
N MET A 11 -12.87 -6.66 -10.09
CA MET A 11 -12.13 -7.58 -10.96
C MET A 11 -11.68 -8.81 -10.19
N THR A 12 -11.82 -9.97 -10.83
CA THR A 12 -11.33 -11.24 -10.31
C THR A 12 -10.11 -11.69 -11.09
N ARG A 13 -9.04 -12.01 -10.39
CA ARG A 13 -7.82 -12.59 -10.96
C ARG A 13 -7.54 -13.94 -10.32
N THR A 14 -7.09 -14.90 -11.10
CA THR A 14 -6.64 -16.20 -10.61
C THR A 14 -5.14 -16.18 -10.38
N LEU A 15 -4.72 -16.62 -9.20
CA LEU A 15 -3.31 -16.74 -8.82
C LEU A 15 -3.00 -18.17 -8.42
N SER A 16 -1.94 -18.72 -9.00
CA SER A 16 -1.42 -20.03 -8.59
C SER A 16 -0.46 -19.88 -7.41
N VAL A 17 -0.71 -20.64 -6.36
CA VAL A 17 0.07 -20.60 -5.11
C VAL A 17 0.60 -22.00 -4.80
N PRO A 18 1.91 -22.15 -4.60
CA PRO A 18 2.49 -23.39 -4.10
C PRO A 18 1.94 -23.75 -2.71
N ALA A 19 1.87 -25.04 -2.42
CA ALA A 19 1.29 -25.51 -1.15
C ALA A 19 2.09 -25.12 0.10
N ASP A 20 3.36 -24.79 -0.07
CA ASP A 20 4.30 -24.36 0.98
C ASP A 20 4.41 -22.82 1.08
N GLU A 21 3.69 -22.07 0.25
CA GLU A 21 3.72 -20.61 0.24
C GLU A 21 2.53 -20.02 1.03
N THR A 22 2.82 -19.04 1.90
CA THR A 22 1.76 -18.33 2.62
C THR A 22 1.01 -17.37 1.68
N LEU A 23 -0.25 -17.09 1.98
CA LEU A 23 -1.06 -16.15 1.22
C LEU A 23 -0.40 -14.77 1.14
N LEU A 24 0.25 -14.30 2.22
CA LEU A 24 0.97 -13.02 2.22
C LEU A 24 2.10 -13.00 1.18
N SER A 25 2.89 -14.06 1.12
CA SER A 25 4.00 -14.18 0.16
C SER A 25 3.49 -14.20 -1.28
N ALA A 26 2.47 -15.01 -1.53
CA ALA A 26 1.83 -15.12 -2.84
C ALA A 26 1.25 -13.78 -3.33
N LEU A 27 0.55 -13.06 -2.45
CA LEU A 27 -0.02 -11.74 -2.79
C LEU A 27 1.09 -10.72 -3.10
N ARG A 28 2.17 -10.69 -2.32
CA ARG A 28 3.31 -9.79 -2.57
C ARG A 28 4.03 -10.11 -3.88
N ARG A 29 4.24 -11.38 -4.16
CA ARG A 29 4.82 -11.85 -5.43
C ARG A 29 3.95 -11.44 -6.63
N ALA A 30 2.65 -11.44 -6.46
CA ALA A 30 1.68 -10.99 -7.48
C ALA A 30 1.55 -9.46 -7.59
N GLY A 31 2.30 -8.68 -6.79
CA GLY A 31 2.32 -7.22 -6.85
C GLY A 31 1.31 -6.52 -5.94
N TYR A 32 0.61 -7.26 -5.08
CA TYR A 32 -0.31 -6.66 -4.11
C TYR A 32 0.44 -6.17 -2.87
N SER A 33 0.19 -4.92 -2.49
CA SER A 33 0.79 -4.32 -1.30
C SER A 33 -0.06 -4.64 -0.07
N ILE A 34 0.35 -5.63 0.71
CA ILE A 34 -0.30 -6.02 1.96
C ILE A 34 0.54 -5.57 3.15
N PRO A 35 -0.02 -4.73 4.04
CA PRO A 35 0.71 -4.27 5.22
C PRO A 35 1.09 -5.46 6.13
N ALA A 36 2.34 -5.57 6.48
CA ALA A 36 2.81 -6.58 7.40
C ALA A 36 4.04 -6.06 8.16
N ALA A 37 3.81 -5.15 9.09
CA ALA A 37 4.85 -4.48 9.88
C ALA A 37 5.75 -5.46 10.66
N CYS A 38 5.23 -6.63 11.04
CA CYS A 38 6.01 -7.67 11.72
C CYS A 38 6.80 -8.58 10.77
N GLY A 39 6.81 -8.30 9.45
CA GLY A 39 7.48 -9.14 8.47
C GLY A 39 6.85 -10.53 8.27
N GLY A 40 5.56 -10.68 8.52
CA GLY A 40 4.86 -11.96 8.35
C GLY A 40 4.91 -12.89 9.56
N LYS A 41 5.30 -12.39 10.72
CA LYS A 41 5.43 -13.20 11.96
C LYS A 41 4.10 -13.41 12.71
N GLY A 42 2.99 -12.91 12.20
CA GLY A 42 1.66 -13.07 12.79
C GLY A 42 1.42 -12.26 14.07
N ARG A 43 2.21 -11.21 14.33
CA ARG A 43 2.16 -10.43 15.56
C ARG A 43 1.41 -9.12 15.42
N CYS A 44 1.53 -8.42 14.29
CA CYS A 44 0.94 -7.08 14.13
C CYS A 44 -0.54 -7.08 13.76
N GLY A 45 -1.08 -8.18 13.23
CA GLY A 45 -2.47 -8.29 12.78
C GLY A 45 -2.83 -7.45 11.56
N LYS A 46 -1.86 -6.79 10.93
CA LYS A 46 -2.12 -5.84 9.82
C LYS A 46 -2.30 -6.49 8.46
N CYS A 47 -1.83 -7.73 8.28
CA CYS A 47 -2.01 -8.50 7.05
C CYS A 47 -3.36 -9.23 6.98
N ARG A 48 -4.37 -8.72 7.66
CA ARG A 48 -5.70 -9.34 7.69
C ARG A 48 -6.43 -9.08 6.38
N VAL A 49 -6.85 -10.15 5.72
CA VAL A 49 -7.64 -10.13 4.49
C VAL A 49 -8.81 -11.12 4.60
N PRO A 50 -9.96 -10.82 4.00
CA PRO A 50 -11.06 -11.79 3.91
C PRO A 50 -10.65 -12.95 2.98
N VAL A 51 -10.74 -14.15 3.50
CA VAL A 51 -10.61 -15.40 2.72
C VAL A 51 -11.96 -16.11 2.82
N ASN A 52 -12.65 -16.30 1.71
CA ASN A 52 -14.02 -16.82 1.67
C ASN A 52 -14.98 -16.03 2.59
N GLY A 53 -14.80 -14.70 2.65
CA GLY A 53 -15.58 -13.80 3.51
C GLY A 53 -15.18 -13.78 4.98
N VAL A 54 -14.20 -14.58 5.40
CA VAL A 54 -13.72 -14.63 6.79
C VAL A 54 -12.38 -13.92 6.91
N PRO A 55 -12.24 -12.89 7.79
CA PRO A 55 -10.98 -12.21 8.00
C PRO A 55 -9.91 -13.14 8.57
N ARG A 56 -8.81 -13.29 7.87
CA ARG A 56 -7.66 -14.13 8.26
C ARG A 56 -6.34 -13.38 8.10
N LEU A 57 -5.34 -13.76 8.89
CA LEU A 57 -3.98 -13.20 8.76
C LEU A 57 -3.28 -13.87 7.57
N ALA A 58 -3.04 -13.12 6.50
CA ALA A 58 -2.45 -13.65 5.28
C ALA A 58 -1.08 -14.33 5.50
N CYS A 59 -0.32 -13.90 6.51
CA CYS A 59 0.96 -14.51 6.86
C CYS A 59 0.84 -15.88 7.57
N ARG A 60 -0.36 -16.28 7.96
CA ARG A 60 -0.65 -17.55 8.66
C ARG A 60 -1.54 -18.48 7.84
N VAL A 61 -2.00 -18.05 6.68
CA VAL A 61 -2.87 -18.84 5.81
C VAL A 61 -2.05 -19.44 4.69
N TYR A 62 -2.19 -20.74 4.52
CA TYR A 62 -1.80 -21.46 3.32
C TYR A 62 -3.08 -21.69 2.52
N PRO A 63 -3.24 -21.04 1.38
CA PRO A 63 -4.51 -21.06 0.67
C PRO A 63 -4.79 -22.43 0.06
N ALA A 64 -6.05 -22.82 0.09
CA ALA A 64 -6.55 -24.02 -0.59
C ALA A 64 -7.02 -23.70 -2.01
N ASP A 65 -7.15 -24.73 -2.81
CA ASP A 65 -7.67 -24.60 -4.17
C ASP A 65 -9.13 -24.10 -4.16
N GLY A 66 -9.40 -23.07 -4.95
CA GLY A 66 -10.71 -22.43 -5.02
C GLY A 66 -10.97 -21.35 -3.97
N ASP A 67 -10.02 -21.05 -3.08
CA ASP A 67 -10.20 -19.96 -2.11
C ASP A 67 -10.36 -18.60 -2.82
N THR A 68 -11.29 -17.80 -2.31
CA THR A 68 -11.52 -16.43 -2.77
C THR A 68 -11.00 -15.44 -1.74
N VAL A 69 -10.11 -14.56 -2.16
CA VAL A 69 -9.48 -13.53 -1.35
C VAL A 69 -9.97 -12.17 -1.81
N THR A 70 -10.64 -11.43 -0.94
CA THR A 70 -11.11 -10.08 -1.24
C THR A 70 -10.10 -9.06 -0.73
N LEU A 71 -9.62 -8.21 -1.62
CA LEU A 71 -8.71 -7.13 -1.27
C LEU A 71 -9.42 -5.78 -1.30
N PRO A 72 -9.11 -4.86 -0.36
CA PRO A 72 -9.66 -3.51 -0.38
C PRO A 72 -9.19 -2.73 -1.61
N GLU A 73 -9.99 -1.77 -2.04
CA GLU A 73 -9.75 -0.97 -3.25
C GLU A 73 -8.41 -0.25 -3.29
N SER A 74 -7.84 0.05 -2.16
CA SER A 74 -6.53 0.68 -2.05
C SER A 74 -5.66 -0.05 -1.04
N ALA A 75 -5.20 -1.23 -1.41
CA ALA A 75 -4.08 -1.85 -0.71
C ALA A 75 -2.72 -1.19 -1.04
N GLY A 76 -2.71 -0.23 -1.94
CA GLY A 76 -1.61 0.67 -2.17
C GLY A 76 -1.91 2.00 -1.47
N GLY A 77 -1.27 2.25 -0.34
CA GLY A 77 -1.21 3.60 0.18
C GLY A 77 -0.58 4.47 -0.90
N ALA A 78 -1.40 5.23 -1.64
CA ALA A 78 -0.87 6.25 -2.50
C ALA A 78 -0.17 7.25 -1.57
N ILE A 79 1.15 7.31 -1.66
CA ILE A 79 1.87 8.44 -1.11
C ILE A 79 1.30 9.66 -1.84
N LEU A 80 0.63 10.53 -1.10
CA LEU A 80 0.16 11.78 -1.65
C LEU A 80 1.37 12.60 -2.05
N THR A 81 1.79 12.44 -3.30
CA THR A 81 2.88 13.23 -3.89
C THR A 81 2.39 14.60 -4.34
N ARG A 82 1.07 14.80 -4.41
CA ARG A 82 0.45 16.07 -4.69
C ARG A 82 -0.44 16.48 -3.53
N THR A 83 -0.12 17.56 -2.94
CA THR A 83 -0.97 18.27 -1.99
C THR A 83 -1.74 19.38 -2.70
N LEU A 84 -2.67 19.95 -1.96
CA LEU A 84 -3.45 21.13 -2.31
C LEU A 84 -2.59 22.19 -3.03
N PRO A 85 -3.20 22.96 -3.93
CA PRO A 85 -2.50 24.08 -4.55
C PRO A 85 -1.84 24.93 -3.46
N PRO A 86 -0.61 25.40 -3.69
CA PRO A 86 0.08 26.19 -2.68
C PRO A 86 -0.78 27.39 -2.30
N PRO A 87 -0.86 27.71 -1.00
CA PRO A 87 -1.50 28.96 -0.58
C PRO A 87 -0.82 30.11 -1.33
N ALA A 88 -1.61 31.12 -1.71
CA ALA A 88 -1.11 32.30 -2.41
C ALA A 88 0.08 32.87 -1.64
N CYS A 89 1.29 32.66 -2.16
CA CYS A 89 2.49 33.26 -1.61
C CYS A 89 2.47 34.77 -1.86
N GLN A 90 2.75 35.53 -0.83
CA GLN A 90 3.04 36.97 -1.03
C GLN A 90 4.45 37.09 -1.60
N PRO A 91 4.61 37.55 -2.85
CA PRO A 91 5.93 37.72 -3.42
C PRO A 91 6.67 38.85 -2.71
N GLY A 92 7.82 38.59 -2.21
CA GLY A 92 8.63 39.62 -1.52
C GLY A 92 10.06 39.19 -1.26
N ARG A 93 10.42 37.96 -1.62
CA ARG A 93 11.75 37.43 -1.45
C ARG A 93 12.24 36.78 -2.74
N THR A 94 13.53 36.83 -2.97
CA THR A 94 14.21 36.14 -4.07
C THR A 94 14.97 34.93 -3.51
N GLY A 95 15.08 33.88 -4.29
CA GLY A 95 15.78 32.64 -3.91
C GLY A 95 14.83 31.46 -3.81
N CYS A 96 15.32 30.34 -3.27
CA CYS A 96 14.57 29.12 -3.09
C CYS A 96 14.42 28.80 -1.60
N ALA A 97 13.30 28.22 -1.25
CA ALA A 97 13.06 27.66 0.09
C ALA A 97 12.71 26.17 -0.01
N ALA A 98 13.18 25.40 0.94
CA ALA A 98 12.79 24.01 1.06
C ALA A 98 11.93 23.80 2.30
N ALA A 99 10.80 23.13 2.12
CA ALA A 99 9.97 22.63 3.21
C ALA A 99 10.21 21.13 3.36
N VAL A 100 10.56 20.70 4.56
CA VAL A 100 10.82 19.28 4.85
C VAL A 100 9.87 18.83 5.95
N ASP A 101 9.10 17.80 5.66
CA ASP A 101 8.23 17.12 6.64
C ASP A 101 8.85 15.77 6.98
N LEU A 102 9.16 15.57 8.25
CA LEU A 102 9.74 14.36 8.80
C LEU A 102 8.65 13.57 9.53
N GLY A 103 8.05 12.60 8.83
CA GLY A 103 7.15 11.63 9.45
C GLY A 103 7.91 10.43 10.04
N THR A 104 7.20 9.58 10.77
CA THR A 104 7.76 8.33 11.33
C THR A 104 8.10 7.29 10.25
N THR A 105 7.46 7.35 9.09
CA THR A 105 7.61 6.39 7.99
C THR A 105 7.97 7.03 6.65
N THR A 106 7.84 8.34 6.53
CA THR A 106 8.08 9.08 5.29
C THR A 106 8.78 10.41 5.57
N VAL A 107 9.64 10.80 4.65
CA VAL A 107 10.22 12.14 4.58
C VAL A 107 9.75 12.76 3.28
N VAL A 108 9.14 13.94 3.36
CA VAL A 108 8.73 14.73 2.19
C VAL A 108 9.51 16.02 2.18
N ALA A 109 10.18 16.30 1.07
CA ALA A 109 10.88 17.57 0.87
C ALA A 109 10.31 18.25 -0.39
N ARG A 110 10.09 19.56 -0.31
CA ARG A 110 9.62 20.40 -1.41
C ARG A 110 10.47 21.63 -1.54
N LEU A 111 10.78 21.99 -2.76
CA LEU A 111 11.53 23.19 -3.08
C LEU A 111 10.59 24.22 -3.70
N TYR A 112 10.63 25.43 -3.20
CA TYR A 112 9.81 26.55 -3.69
C TYR A 112 10.68 27.69 -4.18
N ASP A 113 10.32 28.26 -5.32
CA ASP A 113 10.84 29.55 -5.75
C ASP A 113 10.11 30.66 -5.01
N LEU A 114 10.84 31.45 -4.23
CA LEU A 114 10.27 32.51 -3.40
C LEU A 114 9.80 33.73 -4.20
N ALA A 115 10.24 33.87 -5.43
CA ALA A 115 9.81 34.97 -6.29
C ALA A 115 8.44 34.72 -6.92
N SER A 116 8.20 33.48 -7.37
CA SER A 116 6.97 33.08 -8.06
C SER A 116 6.00 32.28 -7.19
N GLY A 117 6.49 31.69 -6.09
CA GLY A 117 5.73 30.74 -5.29
C GLY A 117 5.54 29.38 -5.95
N ALA A 118 6.23 29.10 -7.05
CA ALA A 118 6.16 27.81 -7.74
C ALA A 118 6.92 26.72 -6.98
N GLU A 119 6.44 25.48 -7.07
CA GLU A 119 7.06 24.26 -6.55
C GLU A 119 7.97 23.63 -7.61
#